data_f9d150289e85b60b8b4a9e1d975b27d2
#
_entry.id   f9d150289e85b60b8b4a9e1d975b27d2
#
_cell.length_a   1.000
_cell.length_b   1.000
_cell.length_c   1.000
_cell.angle_alpha   90.00
_cell.angle_beta   90.00
_cell.angle_gamma   90.00
#
_symmetry.space_group_name_H-M   'P 1'
#
loop_
_entity.id
_entity.type
_entity.pdbx_description
1 polymer ?
#
loop_
_entity_poly.entity_id
_entity_poly.type
_entity_poly.pdbx_seq_one_letter_code
_entity_poly.pdbx_strand_id
1 'polypeptide(L)' 'SALQIERPALTPRELEALRWTMEGKTAWEVGTILGISERTAVLHVNNAMHKLGCVNKHQAVLKALRLGLIH' A
#
# COMPACT_ATOMS: atom_id res chain seq x y z
N SER A 1 -8.47 23.71 2.96
CA SER A 1 -8.93 24.19 4.26
C SER A 1 -8.05 23.64 5.36
N ALA A 2 -7.79 24.48 6.36
CA ALA A 2 -7.00 24.07 7.52
C ALA A 2 -7.67 22.95 8.33
N LEU A 3 -8.95 22.75 8.13
CA LEU A 3 -9.73 21.71 8.81
C LEU A 3 -9.78 20.40 8.04
N GLN A 4 -9.25 20.37 6.83
CA GLN A 4 -9.24 19.15 6.03
C GLN A 4 -8.06 18.28 6.41
N ILE A 5 -8.32 17.00 6.65
CA ILE A 5 -7.28 15.99 6.82
C ILE A 5 -6.84 15.58 5.42
N GLU A 6 -5.60 15.91 5.07
CA GLU A 6 -5.06 15.49 3.80
C GLU A 6 -4.77 14.00 3.83
N ARG A 7 -5.29 13.30 2.82
CA ARG A 7 -4.98 11.89 2.63
C ARG A 7 -3.81 11.76 1.67
N PRO A 8 -2.84 10.89 1.97
CA PRO A 8 -1.78 10.60 1.02
C PRO A 8 -2.35 10.11 -0.31
N ALA A 9 -1.80 10.61 -1.41
CA ALA A 9 -2.25 10.22 -2.74
C ALA A 9 -1.48 8.97 -3.19
N LEU A 10 -2.05 7.81 -2.95
CA LEU A 10 -1.49 6.54 -3.40
C LEU A 10 -1.96 6.24 -4.83
N THR A 11 -1.07 5.65 -5.62
CA THR A 11 -1.43 5.19 -6.96
C THR A 11 -2.32 3.96 -6.86
N PRO A 12 -3.09 3.64 -7.94
CA PRO A 12 -3.90 2.41 -7.95
C PRO A 12 -3.07 1.16 -7.67
N ARG A 13 -1.86 1.06 -8.22
CA ARG A 13 -0.99 -0.10 -7.99
C ARG A 13 -0.51 -0.19 -6.55
N GLU A 14 -0.21 0.94 -5.92
CA GLU A 14 0.15 0.97 -4.51
C GLU A 14 -1.01 0.50 -3.63
N LEU A 15 -2.22 0.95 -3.94
CA LEU A 15 -3.42 0.51 -3.23
C LEU A 15 -3.67 -0.99 -3.40
N GLU A 16 -3.56 -1.49 -4.63
CA GLU A 16 -3.72 -2.91 -4.91
C GLU A 16 -2.69 -3.75 -4.15
N ALA A 17 -1.42 -3.31 -4.18
CA ALA A 17 -0.35 -4.02 -3.47
C ALA A 17 -0.60 -4.06 -1.96
N LEU A 18 -1.07 -2.97 -1.37
CA LEU A 18 -1.41 -2.95 0.05
C LEU A 18 -2.59 -3.86 0.36
N ARG A 19 -3.61 -3.89 -0.48
CA ARG A 19 -4.77 -4.77 -0.29
C ARG A 19 -4.37 -6.23 -0.26
N TRP A 20 -3.53 -6.65 -1.20
CA TRP A 20 -3.04 -8.03 -1.22
C TRP A 20 -2.11 -8.33 -0.05
N THR A 21 -1.32 -7.34 0.38
CA THR A 21 -0.51 -7.48 1.60
C THR A 21 -1.40 -7.66 2.83
N MET A 22 -2.50 -6.94 2.90
CA MET A 22 -3.50 -7.10 3.96
C MET A 22 -4.05 -8.53 4.00
N GLU A 23 -4.23 -9.13 2.81
CA GLU A 23 -4.72 -10.52 2.69
C GLU A 23 -3.63 -11.56 2.97
N GLY A 24 -2.43 -11.13 3.35
CA GLY A 24 -1.35 -12.05 3.70
C GLY A 24 -0.49 -12.52 2.53
N LYS A 25 -0.62 -11.89 1.36
CA LYS A 25 0.16 -12.27 0.19
C LYS A 25 1.58 -11.76 0.27
N THR A 26 2.53 -12.58 -0.20
CA THR A 26 3.92 -12.17 -0.32
C THR A 26 4.09 -11.26 -1.54
N ALA A 27 5.23 -10.57 -1.61
CA ALA A 27 5.53 -9.71 -2.77
C ALA A 27 5.56 -10.52 -4.07
N TRP A 28 6.05 -11.76 -4.03
CA TRP A 28 6.04 -12.62 -5.21
C TRP A 28 4.61 -12.93 -5.65
N GLU A 29 3.73 -13.25 -4.70
CA GLU A 29 2.33 -13.52 -4.99
C GLU A 29 1.62 -12.28 -5.54
N VAL A 30 1.87 -11.12 -4.94
CA VAL A 30 1.32 -9.85 -5.42
C VAL A 30 1.76 -9.59 -6.86
N GLY A 31 3.05 -9.79 -7.14
CA GLY A 31 3.58 -9.65 -8.50
C GLY A 31 2.87 -10.56 -9.49
N THR A 32 2.66 -11.82 -9.11
CA THR A 32 1.95 -12.79 -9.94
C THR A 32 0.51 -12.37 -10.19
N ILE A 33 -0.19 -11.92 -9.15
CA ILE A 33 -1.59 -11.50 -9.24
C ILE A 33 -1.73 -10.28 -10.15
N LEU A 34 -0.85 -9.29 -9.98
CA LEU A 34 -0.92 -8.03 -10.71
C LEU A 34 -0.24 -8.08 -12.08
N GLY A 35 0.46 -9.17 -12.40
CA GLY A 35 1.18 -9.29 -13.66
C GLY A 35 2.43 -8.42 -13.73
N ILE A 36 3.09 -8.21 -12.61
CA ILE A 36 4.32 -7.43 -12.49
C ILE A 36 5.39 -8.27 -11.79
N SER A 37 6.64 -7.82 -11.83
CA SER A 37 7.72 -8.53 -11.14
C SER A 37 7.56 -8.40 -9.63
N GLU A 38 8.16 -9.35 -8.89
CA GLU A 38 8.24 -9.27 -7.44
C GLU A 38 8.90 -7.96 -7.01
N ARG A 39 9.96 -7.56 -7.71
CA ARG A 39 10.68 -6.32 -7.42
C ARG A 39 9.78 -5.10 -7.54
N THR A 40 8.95 -5.07 -8.58
CA THR A 40 7.99 -3.97 -8.78
C THR A 40 6.92 -3.99 -7.70
N ALA A 41 6.45 -5.17 -7.29
CA ALA A 41 5.49 -5.28 -6.19
C ALA A 41 6.09 -4.72 -4.88
N VAL A 42 7.33 -5.08 -4.58
CA VAL A 42 8.05 -4.53 -3.41
C VAL A 42 8.14 -3.00 -3.51
N LEU A 43 8.46 -2.49 -4.70
CA LEU A 43 8.55 -1.05 -4.92
C LEU A 43 7.22 -0.35 -4.62
N HIS A 44 6.11 -0.89 -5.08
CA HIS A 44 4.79 -0.31 -4.81
C HIS A 44 4.48 -0.28 -3.31
N VAL A 45 4.77 -1.34 -2.60
CA VAL A 45 4.56 -1.39 -1.14
C VAL A 45 5.48 -0.39 -0.44
N ASN A 46 6.74 -0.32 -0.82
CA ASN A 46 7.69 0.61 -0.21
C ASN A 46 7.31 2.07 -0.47
N ASN A 47 6.86 2.38 -1.68
CA ASN A 47 6.40 3.73 -1.99
C ASN A 47 5.16 4.10 -1.17
N ALA A 48 4.24 3.15 -1.00
CA ALA A 48 3.07 3.35 -0.16
C ALA A 48 3.46 3.60 1.29
N MET A 49 4.39 2.80 1.82
CA MET A 49 4.91 2.98 3.17
C MET A 49 5.51 4.37 3.35
N HIS A 50 6.31 4.80 2.39
CA HIS A 50 6.95 6.12 2.44
C HIS A 50 5.90 7.24 2.43
N LYS A 51 4.92 7.15 1.55
CA LYS A 51 3.86 8.15 1.45
C LYS A 51 3.00 8.21 2.72
N LEU A 52 2.82 7.08 3.39
CA LEU A 52 2.05 6.98 4.62
C LEU A 52 2.89 7.31 5.87
N GLY A 53 4.19 7.52 5.71
CA GLY A 53 5.09 7.78 6.84
C GLY A 53 5.25 6.58 7.76
N CYS A 54 5.19 5.36 7.21
CA CYS A 54 5.27 4.12 7.99
C CYS A 54 6.63 3.45 7.78
N VAL A 55 7.08 2.70 8.78
CA VAL A 55 8.40 2.04 8.75
C VAL A 55 8.31 0.57 8.36
N ASN A 56 7.11 -0.02 8.34
CA ASN A 56 6.92 -1.39 7.88
C ASN A 56 5.55 -1.53 7.23
N LYS A 57 5.37 -2.65 6.51
CA LYS A 57 4.13 -2.88 5.74
C LYS A 57 2.90 -3.08 6.61
N HIS A 58 3.05 -3.65 7.81
CA HIS A 58 1.94 -3.79 8.75
C HIS A 58 1.38 -2.44 9.15
N GLN A 59 2.25 -1.49 9.49
CA GLN A 59 1.83 -0.13 9.83
C GLN A 59 1.13 0.53 8.64
N ALA A 60 1.67 0.32 7.43
CA ALA A 60 1.09 0.90 6.22
C ALA A 60 -0.32 0.36 5.96
N VAL A 61 -0.53 -0.94 6.12
CA VAL A 61 -1.86 -1.55 5.97
C VAL A 61 -2.84 -0.99 6.99
N LEU A 62 -2.45 -0.94 8.27
CA LEU A 62 -3.32 -0.42 9.33
C LEU A 62 -3.67 1.04 9.09
N LYS A 63 -2.68 1.85 8.71
CA LYS A 63 -2.93 3.28 8.46
C LYS A 63 -3.83 3.47 7.25
N ALA A 64 -3.60 2.71 6.17
CA ALA A 64 -4.45 2.78 4.98
C ALA A 64 -5.90 2.40 5.30
N LEU A 65 -6.10 1.40 6.15
CA LEU A 65 -7.44 1.02 6.63
C LEU A 65 -8.09 2.15 7.42
N ARG A 66 -7.35 2.77 8.36
CA ARG A 66 -7.88 3.88 9.16
C ARG A 66 -8.27 5.07 8.30
N LEU A 67 -7.51 5.33 7.25
CA LEU A 67 -7.78 6.45 6.34
C LEU A 67 -8.84 6.11 5.29
N GLY A 68 -9.31 4.85 5.25
CA GLY A 68 -10.29 4.42 4.26
C GLY A 68 -9.74 4.28 2.86
N LEU A 69 -8.41 4.17 2.72
CA LEU A 69 -7.76 4.01 1.42
C LEU A 69 -7.91 2.59 0.89
N ILE A 70 -7.95 1.61 1.78
CA ILE A 70 -8.21 0.20 1.47
C ILE A 70 -9.27 -0.35 2.42
N HIS A 71 -9.87 -1.47 2.01
CA HIS A 71 -10.90 -2.13 2.82
C HIS A 71 -11.08 -3.59 2.40
#